data_79d1c74782c9033c3d6eed8d93efd2e1
#
_entry.id   79d1c74782c9033c3d6eed8d93efd2e1
#
_cell.length_a   1.000
_cell.length_b   1.000
_cell.length_c   1.000
_cell.angle_alpha   90.00
_cell.angle_beta   90.00
_cell.angle_gamma   90.00
#
_symmetry.space_group_name_H-M   'P 1'
#
loop_
_entity.id
_entity.type
_entity.pdbx_description
1 polymer ?
#
loop_
_entity_poly.entity_id
_entity_poly.type
_entity_poly.pdbx_seq_one_letter_code
_entity_poly.pdbx_strand_id
1 'polypeptide(L)'
;RRVLAGPVNVCALMPMRSIPCMVVCLLGMNVGVYPRTLSPLGFDLMGQKPQRGDRSRRDDDRYLFLEALLSAEQQLYISYIGRSIQDNSQRYPSVLVQELVDYIGQSHYLPGDEELNCDESERRVKAHITTEHSRMPFDAVNFIGGEQQSYAREWLPAASQQGEAHSAFIQPLPELETLSFEQLQRFWAHPVRAFFQQRLRVNFRAGDSDIPETEPFTLDGLERYQLNHQLLNALVEEQDADAMYRRYRAAGALPYGSFGEIAWDVQREEMQALA
;
A
#
# COMPACT_ATOMS: atom_id res chain seq x y z
N ARG A 1 20.85 3.59 0.21
CA ARG A 1 19.45 3.52 0.69
C ARG A 1 19.48 3.53 2.20
N ARG A 2 18.85 4.50 2.86
CA ARG A 2 18.68 4.49 4.31
C ARG A 2 17.50 3.60 4.64
N VAL A 3 17.75 2.52 5.38
CA VAL A 3 16.76 1.50 5.70
C VAL A 3 15.80 1.92 6.83
N LEU A 4 16.16 2.95 7.61
CA LEU A 4 15.38 3.41 8.77
C LEU A 4 15.24 4.93 8.73
N ALA A 5 14.33 5.44 7.92
CA ALA A 5 14.09 6.88 7.79
C ALA A 5 12.88 7.37 8.61
N GLY A 6 12.03 6.50 9.13
CA GLY A 6 10.82 6.84 9.87
C GLY A 6 10.28 5.69 10.71
N PRO A 7 9.14 5.90 11.40
CA PRO A 7 8.50 4.87 12.23
C PRO A 7 7.95 3.69 11.43
N VAL A 8 7.65 3.89 10.14
CA VAL A 8 7.20 2.82 9.23
C VAL A 8 8.18 2.73 8.07
N ASN A 9 8.72 1.53 7.84
CA ASN A 9 9.67 1.26 6.78
C ASN A 9 9.11 0.18 5.85
N VAL A 10 9.14 0.42 4.54
CA VAL A 10 8.72 -0.54 3.53
C VAL A 10 9.92 -0.94 2.70
N CYS A 11 10.19 -2.24 2.62
CA CYS A 11 11.35 -2.74 1.90
C CYS A 11 11.19 -4.21 1.50
N ALA A 12 12.08 -4.72 0.66
CA ALA A 12 12.23 -6.16 0.46
C ALA A 12 12.86 -6.81 1.71
N LEU A 13 12.66 -8.12 1.89
CA LEU A 13 13.14 -8.87 3.07
C LEU A 13 14.66 -8.74 3.31
N MET A 14 15.47 -8.70 2.25
CA MET A 14 16.94 -8.68 2.40
C MET A 14 17.52 -7.49 3.17
N PRO A 15 17.10 -6.24 2.97
CA PRO A 15 17.67 -5.10 3.68
C PRO A 15 17.38 -5.07 5.19
N MET A 16 16.37 -5.79 5.64
CA MET A 16 15.90 -5.77 7.04
C MET A 16 16.33 -6.99 7.84
N ARG A 17 17.37 -7.69 7.39
CA ARG A 17 17.89 -8.87 8.11
C ARG A 17 18.29 -8.54 9.53
N SER A 18 17.77 -9.32 10.48
CA SER A 18 18.16 -9.29 11.90
C SER A 18 18.00 -7.90 12.56
N ILE A 19 17.14 -7.02 12.03
CA ILE A 19 16.84 -5.75 12.67
C ILE A 19 15.57 -5.93 13.50
N PRO A 20 15.61 -5.78 14.82
CA PRO A 20 14.42 -5.90 15.66
C PRO A 20 13.43 -4.78 15.35
N CYS A 21 12.15 -5.15 15.21
CA CYS A 21 11.04 -4.24 14.97
C CYS A 21 9.89 -4.62 15.88
N MET A 22 9.17 -3.63 16.41
CA MET A 22 7.98 -3.89 17.23
C MET A 22 6.93 -4.70 16.47
N VAL A 23 6.70 -4.33 15.21
CA VAL A 23 5.75 -4.99 14.32
C VAL A 23 6.42 -5.30 12.99
N VAL A 24 6.30 -6.55 12.54
CA VAL A 24 6.77 -6.98 11.22
C VAL A 24 5.57 -7.40 10.38
N CYS A 25 5.42 -6.82 9.19
CA CYS A 25 4.36 -7.16 8.24
C CYS A 25 4.95 -7.82 7.00
N LEU A 26 4.63 -9.08 6.76
CA LEU A 26 5.02 -9.84 5.56
C LEU A 26 3.83 -9.87 4.59
N LEU A 27 3.95 -9.19 3.47
CA LEU A 27 2.86 -9.05 2.51
C LEU A 27 3.05 -9.94 1.28
N GLY A 28 1.95 -10.50 0.78
CA GLY A 28 1.96 -11.27 -0.47
C GLY A 28 2.62 -12.65 -0.37
N MET A 29 2.52 -13.31 0.79
CA MET A 29 3.14 -14.60 1.07
C MET A 29 2.37 -15.76 0.45
N ASN A 30 2.26 -15.78 -0.88
CA ASN A 30 1.56 -16.81 -1.64
C ASN A 30 2.47 -17.96 -2.08
N VAL A 31 1.88 -19.13 -2.26
CA VAL A 31 2.53 -20.27 -2.93
C VAL A 31 2.99 -19.85 -4.34
N GLY A 32 4.19 -20.26 -4.73
CA GLY A 32 4.79 -19.89 -6.02
C GLY A 32 5.40 -18.49 -6.08
N VAL A 33 5.12 -17.63 -5.10
CA VAL A 33 5.72 -16.28 -4.97
C VAL A 33 6.86 -16.31 -3.96
N TYR A 34 6.63 -16.98 -2.83
CA TYR A 34 7.63 -17.14 -1.79
C TYR A 34 7.59 -18.57 -1.20
N PRO A 35 8.70 -19.25 -0.95
CA PRO A 35 10.06 -18.85 -1.33
C PRO A 35 10.22 -18.75 -2.84
N ARG A 36 11.12 -17.86 -3.29
CA ARG A 36 11.36 -17.60 -4.71
C ARG A 36 12.09 -18.77 -5.35
N THR A 37 11.65 -19.16 -6.52
CA THR A 37 12.34 -20.14 -7.34
C THR A 37 12.95 -19.44 -8.55
N LEU A 38 14.24 -19.64 -8.78
CA LEU A 38 14.90 -19.21 -10.00
C LEU A 38 15.02 -20.44 -10.92
N SER A 39 14.54 -20.30 -12.14
CA SER A 39 14.85 -21.31 -13.17
C SER A 39 16.35 -21.27 -13.43
N PRO A 40 17.07 -22.40 -13.30
CA PRO A 40 18.49 -22.44 -13.54
C PRO A 40 18.78 -22.03 -14.99
N LEU A 41 19.85 -21.26 -15.19
CA LEU A 41 20.33 -20.95 -16.54
C LEU A 41 20.85 -22.24 -17.19
N GLY A 42 20.72 -22.37 -18.52
CA GLY A 42 21.13 -23.58 -19.23
C GLY A 42 22.60 -23.97 -19.05
N PHE A 43 23.45 -23.03 -18.64
CA PHE A 43 24.87 -23.25 -18.35
C PHE A 43 25.19 -23.34 -16.84
N ASP A 44 24.17 -23.35 -15.98
CA ASP A 44 24.35 -23.47 -14.54
C ASP A 44 24.67 -24.92 -14.15
N LEU A 45 25.94 -25.19 -13.86
CA LEU A 45 26.41 -26.50 -13.45
C LEU A 45 25.90 -26.92 -12.07
N MET A 46 25.64 -25.97 -11.17
CA MET A 46 25.07 -26.25 -9.84
C MET A 46 23.62 -26.70 -9.97
N GLY A 47 22.86 -26.10 -10.90
CA GLY A 47 21.49 -26.54 -11.21
C GLY A 47 21.43 -27.95 -11.81
N GLN A 48 22.48 -28.40 -12.54
CA GLN A 48 22.54 -29.75 -13.15
C GLN A 48 22.98 -30.83 -12.15
N LYS A 49 23.91 -30.52 -11.25
CA LYS A 49 24.45 -31.44 -10.23
C LYS A 49 24.59 -30.74 -8.90
N PRO A 50 23.49 -30.50 -8.15
CA PRO A 50 23.55 -29.84 -6.87
C PRO A 50 24.37 -30.66 -5.87
N GLN A 51 25.28 -30.00 -5.16
CA GLN A 51 26.11 -30.58 -4.13
C GLN A 51 25.76 -29.97 -2.76
N ARG A 52 26.08 -30.70 -1.70
CA ARG A 52 25.89 -30.20 -0.34
C ARG A 52 26.79 -28.99 -0.09
N GLY A 53 26.17 -27.86 0.21
CA GLY A 53 26.86 -26.58 0.41
C GLY A 53 26.67 -25.59 -0.75
N ASP A 54 26.11 -26.03 -1.87
CA ASP A 54 25.73 -25.11 -2.95
C ASP A 54 24.63 -24.15 -2.47
N ARG A 55 24.72 -22.93 -2.97
CA ARG A 55 23.76 -21.90 -2.63
C ARG A 55 22.41 -22.15 -3.26
N SER A 56 21.37 -22.28 -2.45
CA SER A 56 19.98 -22.41 -2.87
C SER A 56 19.20 -21.14 -2.53
N ARG A 57 18.59 -20.52 -3.55
CA ARG A 57 17.71 -19.35 -3.34
C ARG A 57 16.55 -19.67 -2.42
N ARG A 58 16.01 -20.88 -2.56
CA ARG A 58 14.92 -21.37 -1.72
C ARG A 58 15.33 -21.47 -0.25
N ASP A 59 16.52 -21.96 0.03
CA ASP A 59 17.01 -22.09 1.40
C ASP A 59 17.40 -20.73 1.97
N ASP A 60 17.97 -19.84 1.18
CA ASP A 60 18.19 -18.43 1.56
C ASP A 60 16.87 -17.76 1.98
N ASP A 61 15.79 -17.95 1.19
CA ASP A 61 14.48 -17.37 1.50
C ASP A 61 13.83 -18.00 2.75
N ARG A 62 14.02 -19.30 3.00
CA ARG A 62 13.58 -19.95 4.25
C ARG A 62 14.28 -19.35 5.46
N TYR A 63 15.57 -19.12 5.34
CA TYR A 63 16.34 -18.49 6.41
C TYR A 63 15.93 -17.03 6.63
N LEU A 64 15.70 -16.27 5.57
CA LEU A 64 15.19 -14.90 5.65
C LEU A 64 13.79 -14.83 6.32
N PHE A 65 12.93 -15.81 6.06
CA PHE A 65 11.64 -15.90 6.74
C PHE A 65 11.80 -16.11 8.24
N LEU A 66 12.69 -17.02 8.65
CA LEU A 66 13.01 -17.26 10.06
C LEU A 66 13.58 -16.00 10.73
N GLU A 67 14.49 -15.29 10.06
CA GLU A 67 15.05 -14.04 10.58
C GLU A 67 13.96 -12.96 10.72
N ALA A 68 13.03 -12.84 9.76
CA ALA A 68 11.92 -11.90 9.85
C ALA A 68 10.97 -12.24 11.01
N LEU A 69 10.67 -13.52 11.22
CA LEU A 69 9.86 -14.00 12.34
C LEU A 69 10.52 -13.65 13.68
N LEU A 70 11.82 -13.90 13.81
CA LEU A 70 12.57 -13.63 15.05
C LEU A 70 12.82 -12.13 15.28
N SER A 71 12.73 -11.31 14.26
CA SER A 71 12.89 -9.85 14.38
C SER A 71 11.62 -9.13 14.89
N ALA A 72 10.46 -9.80 14.87
CA ALA A 72 9.22 -9.25 15.41
C ALA A 72 9.22 -9.34 16.95
N GLU A 73 9.22 -8.18 17.62
CA GLU A 73 9.24 -8.13 19.09
C GLU A 73 7.85 -8.25 19.72
N GLN A 74 6.82 -7.69 19.09
CA GLN A 74 5.47 -7.63 19.64
C GLN A 74 4.45 -8.32 18.75
N GLN A 75 4.51 -8.07 17.44
CA GLN A 75 3.51 -8.58 16.52
C GLN A 75 4.12 -8.94 15.17
N LEU A 76 3.74 -10.12 14.67
CA LEU A 76 3.99 -10.56 13.31
C LEU A 76 2.67 -10.60 12.56
N TYR A 77 2.59 -9.85 11.46
CA TYR A 77 1.43 -9.87 10.55
C TYR A 77 1.86 -10.48 9.21
N ILE A 78 1.10 -11.44 8.73
CA ILE A 78 1.35 -12.10 7.45
C ILE A 78 0.09 -12.01 6.60
N SER A 79 0.23 -11.59 5.35
CA SER A 79 -0.89 -11.59 4.41
C SER A 79 -0.59 -12.34 3.13
N TYR A 80 -1.61 -12.96 2.57
CA TYR A 80 -1.58 -13.60 1.27
C TYR A 80 -2.94 -13.48 0.59
N ILE A 81 -2.96 -13.70 -0.72
CA ILE A 81 -4.21 -13.68 -1.50
C ILE A 81 -4.84 -15.07 -1.36
N GLY A 82 -5.95 -15.17 -0.65
CA GLY A 82 -6.66 -16.43 -0.43
C GLY A 82 -7.55 -16.86 -1.60
N ARG A 83 -7.97 -15.92 -2.46
CA ARG A 83 -8.86 -16.20 -3.61
C ARG A 83 -8.47 -15.40 -4.84
N SER A 84 -8.64 -16.01 -6.00
CA SER A 84 -8.45 -15.34 -7.28
C SER A 84 -9.54 -14.29 -7.53
N ILE A 85 -9.14 -13.12 -8.02
CA ILE A 85 -10.09 -12.06 -8.38
C ILE A 85 -10.90 -12.41 -9.65
N GLN A 86 -10.35 -13.25 -10.53
CA GLN A 86 -10.97 -13.58 -11.82
C GLN A 86 -12.09 -14.63 -11.67
N ASP A 87 -11.79 -15.73 -11.01
CA ASP A 87 -12.64 -16.94 -10.99
C ASP A 87 -13.02 -17.40 -9.58
N ASN A 88 -12.62 -16.64 -8.55
CA ASN A 88 -12.82 -16.98 -7.14
C ASN A 88 -12.22 -18.33 -6.72
N SER A 89 -11.28 -18.89 -7.50
CA SER A 89 -10.57 -20.10 -7.11
C SER A 89 -9.73 -19.86 -5.86
N GLN A 90 -9.62 -20.89 -5.02
CA GLN A 90 -8.82 -20.84 -3.80
C GLN A 90 -7.34 -20.75 -4.14
N ARG A 91 -6.63 -19.87 -3.46
CA ARG A 91 -5.17 -19.74 -3.49
C ARG A 91 -4.61 -20.04 -2.11
N TYR A 92 -3.45 -20.64 -2.08
CA TYR A 92 -2.84 -21.08 -0.84
C TYR A 92 -1.71 -20.14 -0.41
N PRO A 93 -1.46 -20.05 0.91
CA PRO A 93 -0.29 -19.34 1.42
C PRO A 93 1.00 -20.05 0.99
N SER A 94 2.12 -19.36 1.16
CA SER A 94 3.44 -19.97 1.10
C SER A 94 3.53 -21.18 2.01
N VAL A 95 4.27 -22.21 1.59
CA VAL A 95 4.54 -23.40 2.40
C VAL A 95 5.11 -23.05 3.78
N LEU A 96 5.95 -22.00 3.86
CA LEU A 96 6.53 -21.54 5.13
C LEU A 96 5.48 -20.96 6.07
N VAL A 97 4.50 -20.26 5.52
CA VAL A 97 3.36 -19.72 6.31
C VAL A 97 2.48 -20.87 6.78
N GLN A 98 2.23 -21.85 5.92
CA GLN A 98 1.44 -23.02 6.28
C GLN A 98 2.13 -23.84 7.39
N GLU A 99 3.44 -24.09 7.26
CA GLU A 99 4.25 -24.78 8.29
C GLU A 99 4.20 -24.03 9.63
N LEU A 100 4.25 -22.68 9.61
CA LEU A 100 4.14 -21.86 10.82
C LEU A 100 2.76 -21.98 11.45
N VAL A 101 1.70 -21.88 10.66
CA VAL A 101 0.30 -22.00 11.13
C VAL A 101 0.05 -23.39 11.73
N ASP A 102 0.55 -24.45 11.08
CA ASP A 102 0.47 -25.82 11.57
C ASP A 102 1.24 -26.00 12.88
N TYR A 103 2.46 -25.46 12.96
CA TYR A 103 3.26 -25.48 14.18
C TYR A 103 2.55 -24.79 15.35
N ILE A 104 1.98 -23.61 15.14
CA ILE A 104 1.23 -22.88 16.17
C ILE A 104 -0.01 -23.69 16.58
N GLY A 105 -0.76 -24.22 15.62
CA GLY A 105 -1.96 -25.02 15.89
C GLY A 105 -1.69 -26.27 16.71
N GLN A 106 -0.53 -26.93 16.47
CA GLN A 106 -0.15 -28.16 17.18
C GLN A 106 0.51 -27.92 18.53
N SER A 107 1.10 -26.74 18.74
CA SER A 107 1.86 -26.43 19.96
C SER A 107 1.13 -25.56 20.97
N HIS A 108 -0.03 -25.00 20.60
CA HIS A 108 -0.80 -24.08 21.44
C HIS A 108 -2.28 -24.46 21.48
N TYR A 109 -2.97 -24.03 22.51
CA TYR A 109 -4.43 -24.11 22.64
C TYR A 109 -4.97 -22.77 23.15
N LEU A 110 -6.24 -22.50 22.87
CA LEU A 110 -6.90 -21.29 23.35
C LEU A 110 -7.37 -21.52 24.81
N PRO A 111 -7.47 -20.46 25.62
CA PRO A 111 -8.03 -20.55 26.97
C PRO A 111 -9.41 -21.17 26.92
N GLY A 112 -9.61 -22.22 27.71
CA GLY A 112 -10.86 -23.00 27.77
C GLY A 112 -10.91 -24.20 26.82
N ASP A 113 -9.84 -24.49 26.08
CA ASP A 113 -9.76 -25.63 25.16
C ASP A 113 -8.93 -26.81 25.74
N GLU A 114 -8.59 -26.77 27.04
CA GLU A 114 -7.70 -27.72 27.68
C GLU A 114 -8.21 -29.17 27.64
N GLU A 115 -9.54 -29.36 27.54
CA GLU A 115 -10.19 -30.67 27.49
C GLU A 115 -10.56 -31.13 26.07
N LEU A 116 -10.32 -30.30 25.06
CA LEU A 116 -10.62 -30.65 23.68
C LEU A 116 -9.62 -31.66 23.11
N ASN A 117 -10.06 -32.43 22.11
CA ASN A 117 -9.12 -33.25 21.36
C ASN A 117 -8.17 -32.38 20.53
N CYS A 118 -6.98 -32.90 20.21
CA CYS A 118 -5.93 -32.16 19.52
C CYS A 118 -6.39 -31.59 18.19
N ASP A 119 -7.16 -32.33 17.39
CA ASP A 119 -7.60 -31.89 16.06
C ASP A 119 -8.59 -30.72 16.12
N GLU A 120 -9.44 -30.70 17.16
CA GLU A 120 -10.41 -29.63 17.36
C GLU A 120 -9.76 -28.38 17.93
N SER A 121 -8.86 -28.54 18.88
CA SER A 121 -8.06 -27.44 19.43
C SER A 121 -7.21 -26.81 18.34
N GLU A 122 -6.52 -27.60 17.52
CA GLU A 122 -5.74 -27.11 16.37
C GLU A 122 -6.59 -26.28 15.40
N ARG A 123 -7.78 -26.75 15.04
CA ARG A 123 -8.70 -26.02 14.16
C ARG A 123 -9.12 -24.67 14.76
N ARG A 124 -9.41 -24.62 16.05
CA ARG A 124 -9.79 -23.39 16.74
C ARG A 124 -8.65 -22.38 16.81
N VAL A 125 -7.44 -22.82 17.12
CA VAL A 125 -6.24 -21.98 17.11
C VAL A 125 -6.02 -21.41 15.73
N LYS A 126 -6.05 -22.25 14.68
CA LYS A 126 -5.88 -21.80 13.29
C LYS A 126 -6.94 -20.79 12.87
N ALA A 127 -8.20 -21.00 13.24
CA ALA A 127 -9.29 -20.07 12.96
C ALA A 127 -9.11 -18.74 13.72
N HIS A 128 -8.58 -18.78 14.94
CA HIS A 128 -8.33 -17.59 15.76
C HIS A 128 -7.22 -16.69 15.19
N ILE A 129 -6.15 -17.29 14.66
CA ILE A 129 -5.01 -16.54 14.12
C ILE A 129 -5.16 -16.15 12.64
N THR A 130 -6.23 -16.61 11.98
CA THR A 130 -6.44 -16.37 10.54
C THR A 130 -7.71 -15.58 10.31
N THR A 131 -7.58 -14.41 9.71
CA THR A 131 -8.72 -13.56 9.34
C THR A 131 -8.89 -13.56 7.83
N GLU A 132 -10.05 -14.01 7.33
CA GLU A 132 -10.40 -13.92 5.91
C GLU A 132 -11.15 -12.62 5.66
N HIS A 133 -10.55 -11.71 4.91
CA HIS A 133 -11.15 -10.44 4.54
C HIS A 133 -12.15 -10.59 3.40
N SER A 134 -13.16 -9.71 3.37
CA SER A 134 -14.13 -9.67 2.27
C SER A 134 -13.42 -9.45 0.93
N ARG A 135 -13.91 -10.15 -0.08
CA ARG A 135 -13.39 -10.03 -1.45
C ARG A 135 -13.63 -8.65 -2.06
N MET A 136 -14.77 -8.06 -1.74
CA MET A 136 -15.16 -6.76 -2.31
C MET A 136 -14.76 -5.63 -1.37
N PRO A 137 -13.97 -4.66 -1.82
CA PRO A 137 -13.54 -3.55 -0.98
C PRO A 137 -14.70 -2.67 -0.49
N PHE A 138 -15.85 -2.73 -1.18
CA PHE A 138 -17.06 -2.00 -0.82
C PHE A 138 -18.07 -2.84 -0.01
N ASP A 139 -17.70 -4.02 0.47
CA ASP A 139 -18.56 -4.83 1.33
C ASP A 139 -18.77 -4.11 2.67
N ALA A 140 -20.01 -4.10 3.15
CA ALA A 140 -20.40 -3.43 4.39
C ALA A 140 -19.60 -3.93 5.61
N VAL A 141 -19.18 -5.19 5.61
CA VAL A 141 -18.38 -5.78 6.70
C VAL A 141 -17.08 -5.01 6.96
N ASN A 142 -16.51 -4.41 5.93
CA ASN A 142 -15.28 -3.61 6.04
C ASN A 142 -15.50 -2.28 6.79
N PHE A 143 -16.75 -1.86 7.05
CA PHE A 143 -17.07 -0.56 7.63
C PHE A 143 -17.86 -0.63 8.94
N ILE A 144 -18.40 -1.81 9.29
CA ILE A 144 -19.26 -1.99 10.49
C ILE A 144 -18.46 -1.92 11.79
N GLY A 145 -17.21 -2.30 11.77
CA GLY A 145 -16.35 -2.44 12.95
C GLY A 145 -16.03 -3.90 13.23
N GLY A 146 -14.98 -4.15 13.99
CA GLY A 146 -14.45 -5.48 14.30
C GLY A 146 -13.09 -5.74 13.65
N GLU A 147 -12.69 -7.00 13.56
CA GLU A 147 -11.37 -7.41 13.08
C GLU A 147 -11.09 -7.06 11.61
N GLN A 148 -12.14 -6.93 10.79
CA GLN A 148 -12.03 -6.61 9.37
C GLN A 148 -12.23 -5.12 9.06
N GLN A 149 -12.28 -4.29 10.09
CA GLN A 149 -12.63 -2.88 9.97
C GLN A 149 -11.60 -2.09 9.13
N SER A 150 -12.10 -1.41 8.10
CA SER A 150 -11.44 -0.28 7.45
C SER A 150 -11.69 1.01 8.25
N TYR A 151 -10.74 1.97 8.20
CA TYR A 151 -10.91 3.28 8.86
C TYR A 151 -11.83 4.24 8.10
N ALA A 152 -12.31 3.88 6.91
CA ALA A 152 -13.15 4.70 6.03
C ALA A 152 -14.66 4.51 6.30
N ARG A 153 -15.09 4.69 7.56
CA ARG A 153 -16.49 4.47 8.00
C ARG A 153 -17.53 5.31 7.26
N GLU A 154 -17.11 6.43 6.69
CA GLU A 154 -17.96 7.29 5.89
C GLU A 154 -18.60 6.60 4.68
N TRP A 155 -18.02 5.49 4.24
CA TRP A 155 -18.57 4.69 3.13
C TRP A 155 -19.63 3.67 3.53
N LEU A 156 -19.88 3.47 4.83
CA LEU A 156 -20.87 2.50 5.32
C LEU A 156 -22.28 2.73 4.76
N PRO A 157 -22.81 3.97 4.69
CA PRO A 157 -24.14 4.19 4.11
C PRO A 157 -24.23 3.74 2.64
N ALA A 158 -23.19 3.97 1.86
CA ALA A 158 -23.13 3.53 0.46
C ALA A 158 -22.99 2.00 0.34
N ALA A 159 -22.18 1.37 1.19
CA ALA A 159 -21.98 -0.08 1.22
C ALA A 159 -23.22 -0.83 1.70
N SER A 160 -23.99 -0.24 2.63
CA SER A 160 -25.24 -0.81 3.16
C SER A 160 -26.46 -0.53 2.29
N GLN A 161 -26.32 0.19 1.19
CA GLN A 161 -27.42 0.66 0.33
C GLN A 161 -28.53 1.42 1.12
N GLN A 162 -28.17 2.02 2.23
CA GLN A 162 -29.09 2.77 3.11
C GLN A 162 -29.23 4.23 2.67
N GLY A 163 -29.16 4.50 1.39
CA GLY A 163 -29.40 5.83 0.85
C GLY A 163 -30.60 5.81 -0.10
N GLU A 164 -31.53 6.72 0.07
CA GLU A 164 -32.47 7.00 -1.00
C GLU A 164 -31.66 7.48 -2.21
N ALA A 165 -31.92 6.88 -3.37
CA ALA A 165 -31.38 7.38 -4.62
C ALA A 165 -31.94 8.79 -4.84
N HIS A 166 -31.17 9.80 -4.44
CA HIS A 166 -31.54 11.18 -4.69
C HIS A 166 -31.51 11.43 -6.20
N SER A 167 -32.68 11.33 -6.84
CA SER A 167 -32.88 11.70 -8.24
C SER A 167 -32.57 13.19 -8.51
N ALA A 168 -32.46 14.00 -7.45
CA ALA A 168 -32.08 15.42 -7.50
C ALA A 168 -30.69 15.71 -8.08
N PHE A 169 -29.82 14.72 -8.19
CA PHE A 169 -28.49 14.90 -8.82
C PHE A 169 -28.53 15.05 -10.34
N ILE A 170 -29.66 14.67 -10.96
CA ILE A 170 -29.81 14.74 -12.41
C ILE A 170 -30.64 15.99 -12.75
N GLN A 171 -30.04 17.16 -12.63
CA GLN A 171 -30.62 18.33 -13.25
C GLN A 171 -30.71 18.14 -14.78
N PRO A 172 -31.80 18.58 -15.44
CA PRO A 172 -31.83 18.54 -16.89
C PRO A 172 -30.62 19.25 -17.48
N LEU A 173 -30.09 18.72 -18.56
CA LEU A 173 -29.00 19.36 -19.28
C LEU A 173 -29.46 20.72 -19.79
N PRO A 174 -28.65 21.78 -19.64
CA PRO A 174 -28.89 22.97 -20.45
C PRO A 174 -28.86 22.57 -21.93
N GLU A 175 -29.83 23.04 -22.70
CA GLU A 175 -29.86 22.80 -24.13
C GLU A 175 -28.55 23.33 -24.75
N LEU A 176 -27.80 22.43 -25.39
CA LEU A 176 -26.61 22.82 -26.13
C LEU A 176 -27.05 23.43 -27.46
N GLU A 177 -26.92 24.73 -27.62
CA GLU A 177 -27.24 25.43 -28.88
C GLU A 177 -26.33 24.95 -30.02
N THR A 178 -25.09 24.57 -29.73
CA THR A 178 -24.12 24.06 -30.73
C THR A 178 -23.24 22.99 -30.11
N LEU A 179 -23.02 21.92 -30.86
CA LEU A 179 -22.10 20.85 -30.49
C LEU A 179 -20.88 20.89 -31.45
N SER A 180 -19.68 21.11 -30.91
CA SER A 180 -18.48 21.05 -31.73
C SER A 180 -18.06 19.59 -32.02
N PHE A 181 -17.37 19.37 -33.13
CA PHE A 181 -16.85 18.05 -33.48
C PHE A 181 -15.89 17.52 -32.43
N GLU A 182 -15.09 18.37 -31.84
CA GLU A 182 -14.17 17.98 -30.75
C GLU A 182 -14.89 17.53 -29.48
N GLN A 183 -16.01 18.18 -29.13
CA GLN A 183 -16.82 17.75 -27.98
C GLN A 183 -17.43 16.38 -28.23
N LEU A 184 -17.92 16.13 -29.44
CA LEU A 184 -18.45 14.84 -29.85
C LEU A 184 -17.36 13.75 -29.79
N GLN A 185 -16.18 14.04 -30.33
CA GLN A 185 -15.03 13.12 -30.32
C GLN A 185 -14.59 12.79 -28.88
N ARG A 186 -14.49 13.78 -27.99
CA ARG A 186 -14.14 13.57 -26.58
C ARG A 186 -15.19 12.72 -25.84
N PHE A 187 -16.47 12.95 -26.13
CA PHE A 187 -17.56 12.16 -25.56
C PHE A 187 -17.45 10.69 -26.00
N TRP A 188 -17.32 10.43 -27.29
CA TRP A 188 -17.20 9.06 -27.81
C TRP A 188 -15.91 8.35 -27.34
N ALA A 189 -14.83 9.07 -27.17
CA ALA A 189 -13.59 8.50 -26.65
C ALA A 189 -13.73 7.98 -25.21
N HIS A 190 -14.51 8.67 -24.36
CA HIS A 190 -14.73 8.25 -22.98
C HIS A 190 -16.01 8.86 -22.37
N PRO A 191 -17.21 8.27 -22.63
CA PRO A 191 -18.49 8.83 -22.20
C PRO A 191 -18.59 9.03 -20.67
N VAL A 192 -18.07 8.09 -19.89
CA VAL A 192 -18.06 8.17 -18.42
C VAL A 192 -17.26 9.39 -17.93
N ARG A 193 -16.08 9.62 -18.50
CA ARG A 193 -15.28 10.81 -18.18
C ARG A 193 -16.04 12.10 -18.53
N ALA A 194 -16.67 12.15 -19.70
CA ALA A 194 -17.46 13.30 -20.13
C ALA A 194 -18.62 13.56 -19.16
N PHE A 195 -19.30 12.52 -18.70
CA PHE A 195 -20.36 12.63 -17.69
C PHE A 195 -19.83 13.25 -16.39
N PHE A 196 -18.77 12.71 -15.82
CA PHE A 196 -18.20 13.24 -14.57
C PHE A 196 -17.72 14.68 -14.72
N GLN A 197 -17.01 15.00 -15.80
CA GLN A 197 -16.47 16.34 -16.01
C GLN A 197 -17.55 17.39 -16.32
N GLN A 198 -18.50 17.06 -17.18
CA GLN A 198 -19.49 18.03 -17.65
C GLN A 198 -20.72 18.13 -16.75
N ARG A 199 -21.17 16.98 -16.21
CA ARG A 199 -22.38 16.92 -15.37
C ARG A 199 -22.07 17.12 -13.89
N LEU A 200 -21.09 16.39 -13.38
CA LEU A 200 -20.75 16.42 -11.96
C LEU A 200 -19.65 17.43 -11.62
N ARG A 201 -19.01 18.04 -12.65
CA ARG A 201 -17.86 18.92 -12.53
C ARG A 201 -16.71 18.32 -11.72
N VAL A 202 -16.60 17.00 -11.74
CA VAL A 202 -15.54 16.24 -11.07
C VAL A 202 -14.48 15.86 -12.09
N ASN A 203 -13.26 16.30 -11.85
CA ASN A 203 -12.10 15.87 -12.62
C ASN A 203 -11.34 14.80 -11.81
N PHE A 204 -11.43 13.56 -12.26
CA PHE A 204 -10.49 12.53 -11.80
C PHE A 204 -9.16 12.81 -12.50
N ARG A 205 -8.28 13.49 -11.83
CA ARG A 205 -6.87 13.39 -12.19
C ARG A 205 -6.47 12.00 -11.75
N ALA A 206 -5.97 11.17 -12.66
CA ALA A 206 -5.17 10.01 -12.29
C ALA A 206 -4.07 10.59 -11.42
N GLY A 207 -4.17 10.35 -10.11
CA GLY A 207 -3.30 11.04 -9.18
C GLY A 207 -1.87 10.64 -9.47
N ASP A 208 -1.01 11.60 -9.64
CA ASP A 208 0.42 11.43 -9.42
C ASP A 208 0.65 11.15 -7.92
N SER A 209 0.02 10.10 -7.43
CA SER A 209 0.19 9.62 -6.05
C SER A 209 1.24 8.51 -5.96
N ASP A 210 1.92 8.22 -7.06
CA ASP A 210 3.06 7.33 -7.03
C ASP A 210 4.17 8.02 -6.25
N ILE A 211 4.40 7.51 -5.04
CA ILE A 211 5.55 7.93 -4.24
C ILE A 211 6.79 7.64 -5.09
N PRO A 212 7.63 8.65 -5.37
CA PRO A 212 8.80 8.45 -6.20
C PRO A 212 9.68 7.32 -5.66
N GLU A 213 10.11 6.40 -6.51
CA GLU A 213 11.00 5.31 -6.10
C GLU A 213 12.43 5.80 -5.75
N THR A 214 12.74 7.05 -6.10
CA THR A 214 14.05 7.67 -5.87
C THR A 214 13.88 8.98 -5.12
N GLU A 215 14.77 9.22 -4.14
CA GLU A 215 14.83 10.51 -3.45
C GLU A 215 15.46 11.57 -4.36
N PRO A 216 14.86 12.76 -4.49
CA PRO A 216 15.45 13.85 -5.25
C PRO A 216 16.71 14.38 -4.53
N PHE A 217 17.78 14.62 -5.26
CA PHE A 217 18.96 15.34 -4.76
C PHE A 217 18.86 16.84 -5.00
N THR A 218 18.10 17.24 -6.02
CA THR A 218 17.82 18.64 -6.38
C THR A 218 16.38 18.72 -6.84
N LEU A 219 15.76 19.88 -6.65
CA LEU A 219 14.45 20.15 -7.21
C LEU A 219 14.57 20.32 -8.73
N ASP A 220 13.72 19.65 -9.49
CA ASP A 220 13.61 19.89 -10.91
C ASP A 220 12.91 21.23 -11.21
N GLY A 221 12.81 21.60 -12.50
CA GLY A 221 12.23 22.88 -12.90
C GLY A 221 10.75 23.01 -12.54
N LEU A 222 9.98 21.92 -12.60
CA LEU A 222 8.55 21.91 -12.28
C LEU A 222 8.32 21.91 -10.77
N GLU A 223 9.05 21.09 -10.04
CA GLU A 223 9.00 21.02 -8.58
C GLU A 223 9.35 22.37 -7.96
N ARG A 224 10.42 23.00 -8.45
CA ARG A 224 10.82 24.34 -8.01
C ARG A 224 9.75 25.38 -8.33
N TYR A 225 9.16 25.36 -9.53
CA TYR A 225 8.08 26.27 -9.88
C TYR A 225 6.85 26.10 -8.95
N GLN A 226 6.45 24.86 -8.69
CA GLN A 226 5.32 24.55 -7.80
C GLN A 226 5.60 25.02 -6.36
N LEU A 227 6.81 24.75 -5.87
CA LEU A 227 7.24 25.19 -4.54
C LEU A 227 7.21 26.72 -4.45
N ASN A 228 7.80 27.43 -5.42
CA ASN A 228 7.86 28.88 -5.46
C ASN A 228 6.46 29.51 -5.52
N HIS A 229 5.58 28.95 -6.35
CA HIS A 229 4.20 29.42 -6.42
C HIS A 229 3.45 29.29 -5.09
N GLN A 230 3.62 28.16 -4.39
CA GLN A 230 2.98 27.96 -3.09
C GLN A 230 3.63 28.81 -1.99
N LEU A 231 4.96 28.99 -2.01
CA LEU A 231 5.68 29.85 -1.09
C LEU A 231 5.25 31.31 -1.24
N LEU A 232 5.17 31.79 -2.46
CA LEU A 232 4.73 33.16 -2.72
C LEU A 232 3.30 33.41 -2.22
N ASN A 233 2.39 32.49 -2.52
CA ASN A 233 1.01 32.58 -2.02
C ASN A 233 0.96 32.56 -0.48
N ALA A 234 1.73 31.66 0.14
CA ALA A 234 1.80 31.58 1.61
C ALA A 234 2.36 32.85 2.24
N LEU A 235 3.36 33.47 1.62
CA LEU A 235 3.94 34.75 2.08
C LEU A 235 2.96 35.92 1.93
N VAL A 236 2.25 35.99 0.82
CA VAL A 236 1.22 37.02 0.56
C VAL A 236 0.03 36.86 1.52
N GLU A 237 -0.33 35.63 1.87
CA GLU A 237 -1.42 35.33 2.81
C GLU A 237 -0.96 35.28 4.27
N GLU A 238 0.28 35.67 4.59
CA GLU A 238 0.88 35.66 5.93
C GLU A 238 0.78 34.28 6.63
N GLN A 239 0.86 33.18 5.86
CA GLN A 239 0.81 31.82 6.42
C GLN A 239 2.15 31.42 7.03
N ASP A 240 2.12 30.45 7.97
CA ASP A 240 3.32 29.91 8.61
C ASP A 240 4.21 29.13 7.62
N ALA A 241 5.31 29.74 7.17
CA ALA A 241 6.28 29.14 6.27
C ALA A 241 6.99 27.91 6.89
N ASP A 242 7.15 27.86 8.22
CA ASP A 242 7.79 26.74 8.90
C ASP A 242 6.85 25.52 8.96
N ALA A 243 5.54 25.74 9.08
CA ALA A 243 4.55 24.66 8.95
C ALA A 243 4.53 24.10 7.52
N MET A 244 4.67 24.95 6.53
CA MET A 244 4.79 24.55 5.13
C MET A 244 6.07 23.75 4.88
N TYR A 245 7.21 24.18 5.40
CA TYR A 245 8.46 23.43 5.34
C TYR A 245 8.32 22.01 5.91
N ARG A 246 7.75 21.88 7.12
CA ARG A 246 7.51 20.58 7.74
C ARG A 246 6.64 19.67 6.89
N ARG A 247 5.61 20.24 6.24
CA ARG A 247 4.73 19.49 5.33
C ARG A 247 5.46 19.00 4.08
N TYR A 248 6.24 19.85 3.41
CA TYR A 248 7.03 19.49 2.22
C TYR A 248 8.10 18.45 2.53
N ARG A 249 8.75 18.61 3.69
CA ARG A 249 9.73 17.63 4.17
C ARG A 249 9.07 16.27 4.46
N ALA A 250 7.93 16.26 5.13
CA ALA A 250 7.18 15.05 5.46
C ALA A 250 6.63 14.34 4.20
N ALA A 251 6.26 15.10 3.18
CA ALA A 251 5.80 14.59 1.89
C ALA A 251 6.93 14.02 1.00
N GLY A 252 8.21 14.21 1.40
CA GLY A 252 9.34 13.81 0.57
C GLY A 252 9.54 14.67 -0.70
N ALA A 253 8.90 15.83 -0.74
CA ALA A 253 8.97 16.77 -1.87
C ALA A 253 10.23 17.67 -1.85
N LEU A 254 11.04 17.57 -0.79
CA LEU A 254 12.34 18.24 -0.69
C LEU A 254 13.45 17.20 -0.67
N PRO A 255 14.65 17.54 -1.18
CA PRO A 255 15.83 16.74 -1.01
C PRO A 255 16.09 16.39 0.46
N TYR A 256 16.72 15.25 0.69
CA TYR A 256 16.90 14.75 2.05
C TYR A 256 18.00 15.51 2.83
N GLY A 257 17.76 15.74 4.13
CA GLY A 257 18.73 16.32 5.06
C GLY A 257 19.06 17.77 4.74
N SER A 258 20.32 18.16 4.88
CA SER A 258 20.78 19.55 4.67
C SER A 258 20.59 20.07 3.25
N PHE A 259 20.53 19.18 2.24
CA PHE A 259 20.22 19.59 0.87
C PHE A 259 18.81 20.15 0.75
N GLY A 260 17.83 19.55 1.45
CA GLY A 260 16.47 20.05 1.49
C GLY A 260 16.32 21.35 2.25
N GLU A 261 17.09 21.52 3.33
CA GLU A 261 17.14 22.79 4.09
C GLU A 261 17.68 23.92 3.21
N ILE A 262 18.81 23.71 2.57
CA ILE A 262 19.41 24.68 1.66
C ILE A 262 18.46 25.01 0.49
N ALA A 263 17.88 24.00 -0.13
CA ALA A 263 16.96 24.19 -1.26
C ALA A 263 15.74 25.02 -0.81
N TRP A 264 15.20 24.76 0.35
CA TRP A 264 14.09 25.52 0.93
C TRP A 264 14.47 26.97 1.22
N ASP A 265 15.59 27.20 1.91
CA ASP A 265 16.03 28.53 2.31
C ASP A 265 16.29 29.44 1.10
N VAL A 266 16.94 28.90 0.05
CA VAL A 266 17.19 29.64 -1.20
C VAL A 266 15.87 30.06 -1.84
N GLN A 267 14.90 29.13 -1.99
CA GLN A 267 13.62 29.47 -2.60
C GLN A 267 12.79 30.42 -1.73
N ARG A 268 12.87 30.29 -0.42
CA ARG A 268 12.21 31.18 0.53
C ARG A 268 12.74 32.61 0.44
N GLU A 269 14.07 32.79 0.40
CA GLU A 269 14.70 34.11 0.22
C GLU A 269 14.31 34.75 -1.10
N GLU A 270 14.33 33.98 -2.21
CA GLU A 270 13.89 34.45 -3.52
C GLU A 270 12.44 34.93 -3.51
N MET A 271 11.54 34.16 -2.89
CA MET A 271 10.10 34.49 -2.84
C MET A 271 9.81 35.65 -1.86
N GLN A 272 10.57 35.77 -0.77
CA GLN A 272 10.47 36.93 0.14
C GLN A 272 10.88 38.25 -0.53
N ALA A 273 11.80 38.19 -1.48
CA ALA A 273 12.19 39.39 -2.25
C ALA A 273 11.13 39.80 -3.28
N LEU A 274 10.17 38.92 -3.61
CA LEU A 274 9.11 39.19 -4.59
C LEU A 274 7.77 39.51 -3.92
N ALA A 275 7.56 39.09 -2.66
CA ALA A 275 6.35 39.34 -1.87
C ALA A 275 6.39 40.73 -1.23
#